data_1e20eacfb33841139914fe3988b28efc
#
_entry.id   1e20eacfb33841139914fe3988b28efc
#
_cell.length_a   1.000
_cell.length_b   1.000
_cell.length_c   1.000
_cell.angle_alpha   90.00
_cell.angle_beta   90.00
_cell.angle_gamma   90.00
#
_symmetry.space_group_name_H-M   'P 1'
#
loop_
_entity.id
_entity.type
_entity.pdbx_description
1 polymer ?
#
loop_
_entity_poly.entity_id
_entity_poly.type
_entity_poly.pdbx_seq_one_letter_code
_entity_poly.pdbx_strand_id
1 'polypeptide(L)'
;MLYFRNDYQVSCIPEINEAFSSLNNQIYEPYGTDSITEHAKEILKSKMKDHDVDIQFVYGGTIANITMIRSLLASYEGIIACKTGHIVMHETGSIEATGHKIIVVDDCDGKVTADAVQKVVNQHQISFDHMVFPKAVYISNATELGTIYSEDELHALHDKCKELGLYLILDGERLGAALMSGVGYTLNDIAACCDMFTIGGTKNGALFGTAIVITNPDLRDKFRYVMKQSGALMAKSWLIALQFIALFENDAFYKNAKKANEFALQIQNSLHNLGYPLLVKGYTNQVFPALTLKQYDFLKEYVSFEIWDKRDDYIIVRFVTSFSTTQEEVNELSEYLKQAAKLG
;
A
#
# COMPACT_ATOMS: atom_id res chain seq x y z
N MET A 1 -18.46 16.85 -12.32
CA MET A 1 -17.35 15.93 -12.63
C MET A 1 -17.18 14.99 -11.47
N LEU A 2 -17.29 13.69 -11.70
CA LEU A 2 -17.05 12.66 -10.69
C LEU A 2 -15.55 12.43 -10.49
N TYR A 3 -15.12 12.08 -9.26
CA TYR A 3 -13.71 11.92 -8.94
C TYR A 3 -13.41 10.47 -8.52
N PHE A 4 -12.86 9.68 -9.46
CA PHE A 4 -12.39 8.32 -9.24
C PHE A 4 -10.89 8.16 -9.54
N ARG A 5 -10.10 9.24 -9.41
CA ARG A 5 -8.69 9.26 -9.80
C ARG A 5 -7.79 8.57 -8.77
N ASN A 6 -8.00 8.85 -7.47
CA ASN A 6 -7.22 8.26 -6.39
C ASN A 6 -7.99 8.25 -5.06
N ASP A 7 -7.41 7.65 -4.02
CA ASP A 7 -7.98 7.46 -2.69
C ASP A 7 -7.42 8.43 -1.62
N TYR A 8 -6.84 9.56 -2.04
CA TYR A 8 -6.24 10.58 -1.15
C TYR A 8 -6.60 12.02 -1.56
N GLN A 9 -7.77 12.24 -2.16
CA GLN A 9 -8.22 13.58 -2.60
C GLN A 9 -9.03 14.32 -1.54
N VAL A 10 -9.59 13.61 -0.57
CA VAL A 10 -10.41 14.17 0.50
C VAL A 10 -9.57 14.24 1.78
N SER A 11 -9.89 15.15 2.70
CA SER A 11 -9.10 15.36 3.91
C SER A 11 -9.03 14.10 4.80
N CYS A 12 -9.92 13.97 5.76
CA CYS A 12 -9.93 12.81 6.68
C CYS A 12 -11.35 12.51 7.16
N ILE A 13 -11.48 11.42 7.90
CA ILE A 13 -12.74 11.10 8.59
C ILE A 13 -13.03 12.11 9.70
N PRO A 14 -14.32 12.35 10.04
CA PRO A 14 -14.72 13.32 11.06
C PRO A 14 -14.05 13.12 12.41
N GLU A 15 -13.86 11.87 12.84
CA GLU A 15 -13.25 11.51 14.13
C GLU A 15 -11.83 12.05 14.28
N ILE A 16 -11.08 12.12 13.18
CA ILE A 16 -9.74 12.73 13.18
C ILE A 16 -9.81 14.24 13.35
N ASN A 17 -10.74 14.93 12.69
CA ASN A 17 -10.96 16.35 12.90
C ASN A 17 -11.35 16.67 14.34
N GLU A 18 -12.21 15.85 14.93
CA GLU A 18 -12.62 15.96 16.33
C GLU A 18 -11.43 15.75 17.27
N ALA A 19 -10.60 14.72 17.01
CA ALA A 19 -9.39 14.44 17.77
C ALA A 19 -8.41 15.64 17.75
N PHE A 20 -8.17 16.23 16.58
CA PHE A 20 -7.33 17.42 16.47
C PHE A 20 -7.94 18.65 17.18
N SER A 21 -9.25 18.82 17.08
CA SER A 21 -9.96 19.94 17.74
C SER A 21 -9.95 19.82 19.26
N SER A 22 -9.84 18.62 19.79
CA SER A 22 -9.76 18.35 21.25
C SER A 22 -8.38 18.59 21.85
N LEU A 23 -7.35 18.78 21.02
CA LEU A 23 -5.99 19.07 21.49
C LEU A 23 -5.94 20.41 22.22
N ASN A 24 -5.56 20.36 23.48
CA ASN A 24 -5.35 21.53 24.33
C ASN A 24 -3.87 21.96 24.30
N ASN A 25 -3.54 23.05 24.98
CA ASN A 25 -2.16 23.52 25.17
C ASN A 25 -1.37 22.60 26.13
N GLN A 26 -1.50 21.29 25.97
CA GLN A 26 -0.72 20.30 26.72
C GLN A 26 0.69 20.17 26.14
N ILE A 27 1.63 19.83 27.01
CA ILE A 27 3.00 19.53 26.60
C ILE A 27 3.10 18.03 26.29
N TYR A 28 3.53 17.71 25.07
CA TYR A 28 3.81 16.36 24.63
C TYR A 28 5.30 16.21 24.36
N GLU A 29 5.88 15.10 24.82
CA GLU A 29 7.27 14.78 24.51
C GLU A 29 7.47 14.63 22.99
N PRO A 30 8.60 15.12 22.44
CA PRO A 30 8.82 15.11 20.99
C PRO A 30 9.27 13.73 20.48
N TYR A 31 9.22 13.58 19.15
CA TYR A 31 9.80 12.44 18.43
C TYR A 31 9.20 11.07 18.78
N GLY A 32 7.92 11.01 19.16
CA GLY A 32 7.19 9.77 19.39
C GLY A 32 7.54 9.07 20.69
N THR A 33 7.90 9.84 21.73
CA THR A 33 8.10 9.35 23.11
C THR A 33 6.99 9.83 24.06
N ASP A 34 5.91 10.34 23.48
CA ASP A 34 4.75 10.89 24.17
C ASP A 34 3.67 9.82 24.43
N SER A 35 2.72 10.14 25.31
CA SER A 35 1.65 9.24 25.71
C SER A 35 0.64 8.93 24.58
N ILE A 36 0.43 9.84 23.63
CA ILE A 36 -0.45 9.62 22.47
C ILE A 36 0.18 8.55 21.57
N THR A 37 1.48 8.68 21.30
CA THR A 37 2.22 7.72 20.49
C THR A 37 2.23 6.32 21.14
N GLU A 38 2.47 6.25 22.45
CA GLU A 38 2.45 4.95 23.15
C GLU A 38 1.05 4.32 23.13
N HIS A 39 -0.01 5.10 23.34
CA HIS A 39 -1.38 4.58 23.25
C HIS A 39 -1.72 4.07 21.83
N ALA A 40 -1.33 4.80 20.78
CA ALA A 40 -1.51 4.32 19.41
C ALA A 40 -0.77 3.00 19.13
N LYS A 41 0.46 2.87 19.67
CA LYS A 41 1.23 1.62 19.57
C LYS A 41 0.54 0.46 20.29
N GLU A 42 0.01 0.70 21.50
CA GLU A 42 -0.73 -0.32 22.26
C GLU A 42 -1.95 -0.83 21.49
N ILE A 43 -2.74 0.08 20.89
CA ILE A 43 -3.88 -0.28 20.06
C ILE A 43 -3.44 -1.15 18.88
N LEU A 44 -2.42 -0.74 18.14
CA LEU A 44 -1.93 -1.51 16.99
C LEU A 44 -1.33 -2.86 17.41
N LYS A 45 -0.55 -2.91 18.49
CA LYS A 45 0.00 -4.15 19.05
C LYS A 45 -1.10 -5.13 19.44
N SER A 46 -2.24 -4.65 19.95
CA SER A 46 -3.38 -5.51 20.29
C SER A 46 -3.98 -6.25 19.08
N LYS A 47 -3.78 -5.73 17.85
CA LYS A 47 -4.20 -6.37 16.60
C LYS A 47 -3.18 -7.42 16.11
N MET A 48 -2.00 -7.49 16.75
CA MET A 48 -0.88 -8.38 16.44
C MET A 48 -0.36 -9.06 17.72
N LYS A 49 -1.27 -9.46 18.59
CA LYS A 49 -1.03 -9.89 19.98
C LYS A 49 -0.08 -11.09 20.14
N ASP A 50 0.06 -11.91 19.10
CA ASP A 50 0.89 -13.11 19.14
C ASP A 50 2.35 -12.80 18.76
N HIS A 51 2.67 -11.53 18.45
CA HIS A 51 3.99 -11.09 18.00
C HIS A 51 4.51 -9.92 18.85
N ASP A 52 5.80 -9.99 19.19
CA ASP A 52 6.52 -8.83 19.72
C ASP A 52 6.90 -7.92 18.54
N VAL A 53 6.29 -6.74 18.47
CA VAL A 53 6.51 -5.79 17.38
C VAL A 53 6.93 -4.42 17.92
N ASP A 54 7.83 -3.73 17.19
CA ASP A 54 8.05 -2.29 17.36
C ASP A 54 7.29 -1.51 16.28
N ILE A 55 6.77 -0.34 16.63
CA ILE A 55 5.95 0.48 15.74
C ILE A 55 6.52 1.89 15.71
N GLN A 56 6.71 2.42 14.48
CA GLN A 56 7.18 3.78 14.25
C GLN A 56 6.22 4.50 13.29
N PHE A 57 5.94 5.78 13.54
CA PHE A 57 5.04 6.58 12.70
C PHE A 57 5.84 7.52 11.82
N VAL A 58 5.50 7.54 10.53
CA VAL A 58 6.08 8.43 9.51
C VAL A 58 4.98 9.12 8.71
N TYR A 59 5.31 10.19 7.97
CA TYR A 59 4.32 11.03 7.32
C TYR A 59 3.78 10.51 5.98
N GLY A 60 4.24 9.36 5.48
CA GLY A 60 3.73 8.77 4.24
C GLY A 60 4.49 7.54 3.77
N GLY A 61 3.97 6.87 2.73
CA GLY A 61 4.48 5.59 2.22
C GLY A 61 5.88 5.66 1.62
N THR A 62 6.15 6.65 0.76
CA THR A 62 7.48 6.79 0.13
C THR A 62 8.59 6.92 1.17
N ILE A 63 8.41 7.76 2.20
CA ILE A 63 9.40 7.87 3.26
C ILE A 63 9.48 6.62 4.14
N ALA A 64 8.39 5.88 4.27
CA ALA A 64 8.39 4.57 4.93
C ALA A 64 9.26 3.58 4.15
N ASN A 65 9.06 3.47 2.83
CA ASN A 65 9.85 2.60 1.95
C ASN A 65 11.34 2.96 1.99
N ILE A 66 11.69 4.26 1.86
CA ILE A 66 13.07 4.74 1.98
C ILE A 66 13.66 4.33 3.32
N THR A 67 12.95 4.53 4.42
CA THR A 67 13.47 4.27 5.77
C THR A 67 13.64 2.78 6.02
N MET A 68 12.66 1.96 5.67
CA MET A 68 12.74 0.50 5.80
C MET A 68 13.93 -0.05 5.01
N ILE A 69 14.01 0.26 3.72
CA ILE A 69 15.05 -0.28 2.83
C ILE A 69 16.44 0.15 3.25
N ARG A 70 16.64 1.43 3.60
CA ARG A 70 17.91 1.93 4.13
C ARG A 70 18.32 1.32 5.46
N SER A 71 17.37 0.92 6.29
CA SER A 71 17.67 0.35 7.60
C SER A 71 18.16 -1.09 7.52
N LEU A 72 17.76 -1.83 6.50
CA LEU A 72 18.04 -3.25 6.38
C LEU A 72 19.14 -3.61 5.36
N LEU A 73 19.43 -2.76 4.37
CA LEU A 73 20.38 -3.07 3.32
C LEU A 73 21.75 -2.44 3.57
N ALA A 74 22.81 -3.21 3.38
CA ALA A 74 24.16 -2.69 3.19
C ALA A 74 24.32 -2.13 1.75
N SER A 75 25.31 -1.28 1.52
CA SER A 75 25.50 -0.57 0.24
C SER A 75 25.70 -1.47 -0.99
N TYR A 76 26.13 -2.72 -0.82
CA TYR A 76 26.31 -3.72 -1.87
C TYR A 76 25.10 -4.65 -2.02
N GLU A 77 24.06 -4.47 -1.20
CA GLU A 77 22.85 -5.29 -1.22
C GLU A 77 21.74 -4.63 -2.04
N GLY A 78 20.86 -5.46 -2.58
CA GLY A 78 19.71 -5.03 -3.37
C GLY A 78 18.41 -5.66 -2.91
N ILE A 79 17.30 -5.08 -3.38
CA ILE A 79 15.94 -5.50 -3.07
C ILE A 79 15.21 -6.00 -4.32
N ILE A 80 14.57 -7.16 -4.22
CA ILE A 80 13.78 -7.75 -5.30
C ILE A 80 12.38 -7.14 -5.26
N ALA A 81 11.88 -6.64 -6.38
CA ALA A 81 10.51 -6.13 -6.52
C ALA A 81 9.95 -6.47 -7.90
N CYS A 82 8.63 -6.61 -8.03
CA CYS A 82 8.02 -6.77 -9.35
C CYS A 82 8.02 -5.45 -10.14
N LYS A 83 7.93 -5.55 -11.46
CA LYS A 83 7.98 -4.39 -12.37
C LYS A 83 6.88 -3.35 -12.12
N THR A 84 5.72 -3.77 -11.58
CA THR A 84 4.61 -2.87 -11.22
C THR A 84 4.71 -2.36 -9.78
N GLY A 85 5.69 -2.82 -8.99
CA GLY A 85 5.86 -2.44 -7.59
C GLY A 85 6.04 -0.93 -7.41
N HIS A 86 5.47 -0.38 -6.34
CA HIS A 86 5.42 1.07 -6.10
C HIS A 86 6.80 1.73 -6.14
N ILE A 87 7.81 1.13 -5.52
CA ILE A 87 9.19 1.62 -5.52
C ILE A 87 9.85 1.62 -6.91
N VAL A 88 9.34 0.80 -7.85
CA VAL A 88 9.83 0.73 -9.23
C VAL A 88 9.19 1.81 -10.11
N MET A 89 7.85 2.00 -9.99
CA MET A 89 7.07 2.78 -10.94
C MET A 89 6.70 4.19 -10.45
N HIS A 90 6.56 4.40 -9.13
CA HIS A 90 5.83 5.57 -8.62
C HIS A 90 6.63 6.41 -7.61
N GLU A 91 7.93 6.18 -7.44
CA GLU A 91 8.75 6.90 -6.45
C GLU A 91 9.95 7.66 -7.04
N THR A 92 9.98 7.83 -8.37
CA THR A 92 11.02 8.66 -9.05
C THR A 92 12.46 8.26 -8.67
N GLY A 93 12.72 6.95 -8.50
CA GLY A 93 14.03 6.44 -8.14
C GLY A 93 14.43 6.72 -6.68
N SER A 94 13.45 6.76 -5.77
CA SER A 94 13.69 7.07 -4.35
C SER A 94 14.66 6.08 -3.69
N ILE A 95 14.61 4.82 -4.07
CA ILE A 95 15.45 3.76 -3.52
C ILE A 95 16.86 3.82 -4.13
N GLU A 96 16.95 4.01 -5.44
CA GLU A 96 18.23 4.21 -6.13
C GLU A 96 18.97 5.45 -5.60
N ALA A 97 18.24 6.51 -5.27
CA ALA A 97 18.80 7.71 -4.64
C ALA A 97 19.42 7.44 -3.25
N THR A 98 19.03 6.34 -2.59
CA THR A 98 19.68 5.90 -1.34
C THR A 98 20.95 5.07 -1.56
N GLY A 99 21.30 4.78 -2.81
CA GLY A 99 22.46 3.96 -3.19
C GLY A 99 22.15 2.46 -3.31
N HIS A 100 20.89 2.04 -3.22
CA HIS A 100 20.49 0.64 -3.30
C HIS A 100 19.87 0.31 -4.66
N LYS A 101 20.16 -0.87 -5.18
CA LYS A 101 19.61 -1.35 -6.43
C LYS A 101 18.28 -2.08 -6.20
N ILE A 102 17.28 -1.75 -7.02
CA ILE A 102 16.09 -2.58 -7.17
C ILE A 102 16.39 -3.64 -8.24
N ILE A 103 16.19 -4.91 -7.89
CA ILE A 103 16.28 -6.06 -8.79
C ILE A 103 14.87 -6.36 -9.26
N VAL A 104 14.56 -5.88 -10.46
CA VAL A 104 13.20 -5.98 -11.01
C VAL A 104 12.96 -7.37 -11.56
N VAL A 105 11.82 -7.98 -11.19
CA VAL A 105 11.32 -9.22 -11.74
C VAL A 105 9.99 -9.01 -12.46
N ASP A 106 9.68 -9.90 -13.41
CA ASP A 106 8.35 -9.93 -14.00
C ASP A 106 7.31 -10.24 -12.94
N ASP A 107 6.15 -9.60 -13.07
CA ASP A 107 5.03 -9.82 -12.16
C ASP A 107 4.07 -10.90 -12.67
N CYS A 108 3.36 -11.50 -11.74
CA CYS A 108 2.16 -12.28 -11.98
C CYS A 108 0.99 -11.55 -11.33
N ASP A 109 0.20 -10.84 -12.13
CA ASP A 109 -0.90 -9.98 -11.66
C ASP A 109 -0.46 -8.95 -10.59
N GLY A 110 0.71 -8.33 -10.77
CA GLY A 110 1.29 -7.37 -9.84
C GLY A 110 2.02 -7.99 -8.64
N LYS A 111 2.24 -9.31 -8.62
CA LYS A 111 2.84 -10.04 -7.49
C LYS A 111 4.24 -10.57 -7.82
N VAL A 112 5.11 -10.57 -6.81
CA VAL A 112 6.35 -11.35 -6.80
C VAL A 112 6.02 -12.78 -6.39
N THR A 113 6.59 -13.77 -7.07
CA THR A 113 6.42 -15.20 -6.71
C THR A 113 7.68 -15.77 -6.07
N ALA A 114 7.53 -16.81 -5.25
CA ALA A 114 8.65 -17.54 -4.65
C ALA A 114 9.64 -18.06 -5.70
N ASP A 115 9.13 -18.54 -6.86
CA ASP A 115 9.95 -19.00 -7.98
C ASP A 115 10.76 -17.85 -8.62
N ALA A 116 10.18 -16.64 -8.75
CA ALA A 116 10.91 -15.49 -9.26
C ALA A 116 12.05 -15.09 -8.31
N VAL A 117 11.84 -15.14 -7.00
CA VAL A 117 12.87 -14.90 -5.99
C VAL A 117 14.00 -15.93 -6.11
N GLN A 118 13.67 -17.22 -6.21
CA GLN A 118 14.66 -18.29 -6.38
C GLN A 118 15.51 -18.10 -7.64
N LYS A 119 14.87 -17.73 -8.77
CA LYS A 119 15.58 -17.46 -10.04
C LYS A 119 16.59 -16.33 -9.91
N VAL A 120 16.21 -15.23 -9.27
CA VAL A 120 17.10 -14.07 -9.02
C VAL A 120 18.32 -14.51 -8.21
N VAL A 121 18.11 -15.19 -7.08
CA VAL A 121 19.23 -15.62 -6.22
C VAL A 121 20.16 -16.54 -6.97
N ASN A 122 19.65 -17.54 -7.71
CA ASN A 122 20.46 -18.45 -8.51
C ASN A 122 21.29 -17.71 -9.57
N GLN A 123 20.67 -16.73 -10.26
CA GLN A 123 21.36 -15.95 -11.29
C GLN A 123 22.49 -15.09 -10.69
N HIS A 124 22.25 -14.48 -9.54
CA HIS A 124 23.25 -13.63 -8.87
C HIS A 124 24.42 -14.44 -8.29
N GLN A 125 24.18 -15.70 -7.90
CA GLN A 125 25.23 -16.61 -7.45
C GLN A 125 26.21 -17.01 -8.56
N ILE A 126 25.81 -17.02 -9.83
CA ILE A 126 26.68 -17.39 -10.96
C ILE A 126 27.85 -16.38 -11.12
N SER A 127 27.59 -15.10 -10.97
CA SER A 127 28.59 -14.03 -11.11
C SER A 127 29.05 -13.45 -9.76
N PHE A 128 28.62 -14.05 -8.67
CA PHE A 128 28.95 -13.82 -7.28
C PHE A 128 29.26 -12.34 -6.94
N ASP A 129 30.55 -11.97 -6.83
CA ASP A 129 31.01 -10.64 -6.38
C ASP A 129 30.96 -9.53 -7.45
N HIS A 130 30.53 -9.83 -8.67
CA HIS A 130 30.27 -8.85 -9.72
C HIS A 130 28.83 -8.31 -9.73
N MET A 131 27.91 -8.90 -8.97
CA MET A 131 26.50 -8.50 -8.89
C MET A 131 26.14 -8.05 -7.47
N VAL A 132 25.14 -7.16 -7.36
CA VAL A 132 24.61 -6.82 -6.04
C VAL A 132 24.07 -8.09 -5.35
N PHE A 133 24.25 -8.18 -4.05
CA PHE A 133 23.75 -9.30 -3.27
C PHE A 133 22.26 -9.11 -3.00
N PRO A 134 21.35 -9.99 -3.48
CA PRO A 134 19.93 -9.92 -3.15
C PRO A 134 19.74 -10.18 -1.64
N LYS A 135 19.14 -9.22 -0.92
CA LYS A 135 18.99 -9.34 0.54
C LYS A 135 17.57 -9.19 1.03
N ALA A 136 16.70 -8.57 0.23
CA ALA A 136 15.30 -8.40 0.60
C ALA A 136 14.36 -8.61 -0.59
N VAL A 137 13.11 -8.95 -0.29
CA VAL A 137 11.98 -8.98 -1.20
C VAL A 137 10.98 -7.93 -0.74
N TYR A 138 10.55 -7.08 -1.68
CA TYR A 138 9.50 -6.09 -1.49
C TYR A 138 8.24 -6.52 -2.21
N ILE A 139 7.13 -6.48 -1.50
CA ILE A 139 5.80 -6.69 -2.06
C ILE A 139 4.85 -5.58 -1.63
N SER A 140 3.84 -5.28 -2.45
CA SER A 140 2.71 -4.41 -2.07
C SER A 140 1.47 -5.26 -1.83
N ASN A 141 0.70 -4.98 -0.77
CA ASN A 141 -0.58 -5.65 -0.53
C ASN A 141 -1.61 -4.65 0.05
N ALA A 142 -2.68 -4.27 -0.66
CA ALA A 142 -2.98 -4.70 -2.05
C ALA A 142 -1.92 -4.22 -3.04
N THR A 143 -1.78 -4.96 -4.17
CA THR A 143 -0.85 -4.58 -5.22
C THR A 143 -1.28 -3.30 -5.95
N GLU A 144 -0.42 -2.75 -6.78
CA GLU A 144 -0.72 -1.58 -7.62
C GLU A 144 -1.83 -1.87 -8.65
N LEU A 145 -2.06 -3.14 -8.97
CA LEU A 145 -3.16 -3.61 -9.85
C LEU A 145 -4.46 -3.94 -9.10
N GLY A 146 -4.52 -3.69 -7.78
CA GLY A 146 -5.70 -4.00 -6.96
C GLY A 146 -5.92 -5.49 -6.70
N THR A 147 -4.96 -6.33 -7.04
CA THR A 147 -4.90 -7.75 -6.66
C THR A 147 -4.37 -7.91 -5.24
N ILE A 148 -4.45 -9.10 -4.71
CA ILE A 148 -4.05 -9.43 -3.34
C ILE A 148 -3.21 -10.70 -3.33
N TYR A 149 -2.32 -10.80 -2.35
CA TYR A 149 -1.70 -12.09 -2.02
C TYR A 149 -2.69 -12.93 -1.24
N SER A 150 -2.83 -14.22 -1.58
CA SER A 150 -3.52 -15.19 -0.73
C SER A 150 -2.63 -15.54 0.48
N GLU A 151 -3.22 -16.19 1.48
CA GLU A 151 -2.48 -16.68 2.64
C GLU A 151 -1.35 -17.64 2.20
N ASP A 152 -1.67 -18.59 1.29
CA ASP A 152 -0.68 -19.54 0.76
C ASP A 152 0.46 -18.84 0.00
N GLU A 153 0.16 -17.78 -0.77
CA GLU A 153 1.19 -17.01 -1.50
C GLU A 153 2.10 -16.24 -0.52
N LEU A 154 1.55 -15.67 0.55
CA LEU A 154 2.34 -15.00 1.59
C LEU A 154 3.25 -15.97 2.32
N HIS A 155 2.73 -17.14 2.71
CA HIS A 155 3.53 -18.19 3.35
C HIS A 155 4.62 -18.73 2.43
N ALA A 156 4.30 -18.97 1.16
CA ALA A 156 5.30 -19.43 0.19
C ALA A 156 6.45 -18.43 0.01
N LEU A 157 6.15 -17.13 -0.01
CA LEU A 157 7.19 -16.08 -0.04
C LEU A 157 7.98 -16.01 1.25
N HIS A 158 7.30 -16.05 2.41
CA HIS A 158 7.96 -16.08 3.72
C HIS A 158 8.95 -17.24 3.82
N ASP A 159 8.49 -18.47 3.54
CA ASP A 159 9.31 -19.66 3.63
C ASP A 159 10.51 -19.60 2.67
N LYS A 160 10.27 -19.12 1.44
CA LYS A 160 11.34 -18.93 0.46
C LYS A 160 12.36 -17.88 0.91
N CYS A 161 11.91 -16.75 1.48
CA CYS A 161 12.82 -15.76 2.03
C CYS A 161 13.64 -16.31 3.19
N LYS A 162 13.01 -17.05 4.10
CA LYS A 162 13.72 -17.74 5.21
C LYS A 162 14.76 -18.75 4.71
N GLU A 163 14.38 -19.61 3.74
CA GLU A 163 15.29 -20.57 3.12
C GLU A 163 16.54 -19.89 2.53
N LEU A 164 16.35 -18.75 1.88
CA LEU A 164 17.43 -18.04 1.18
C LEU A 164 18.14 -16.96 2.04
N GLY A 165 17.75 -16.78 3.30
CA GLY A 165 18.31 -15.74 4.19
C GLY A 165 18.01 -14.32 3.75
N LEU A 166 16.86 -14.12 3.11
CA LEU A 166 16.34 -12.82 2.67
C LEU A 166 15.33 -12.27 3.67
N TYR A 167 15.18 -10.95 3.72
CA TYR A 167 14.09 -10.26 4.41
C TYR A 167 12.86 -10.17 3.50
N LEU A 168 11.66 -10.29 4.08
CA LEU A 168 10.40 -9.99 3.41
C LEU A 168 9.82 -8.71 3.98
N ILE A 169 9.67 -7.67 3.14
CA ILE A 169 9.01 -6.42 3.52
C ILE A 169 7.75 -6.19 2.70
N LEU A 170 6.71 -5.65 3.34
CA LEU A 170 5.42 -5.42 2.72
C LEU A 170 5.02 -3.94 2.81
N ASP A 171 4.82 -3.32 1.64
CA ASP A 171 4.14 -2.03 1.51
C ASP A 171 2.64 -2.22 1.66
N GLY A 172 2.12 -1.73 2.77
CA GLY A 172 0.71 -1.84 3.16
C GLY A 172 -0.04 -0.51 3.06
N GLU A 173 0.31 0.38 2.12
CA GLU A 173 -0.41 1.64 1.93
C GLU A 173 -1.90 1.45 1.56
N ARG A 174 -2.26 0.26 1.05
CA ARG A 174 -3.64 -0.20 0.86
C ARG A 174 -3.93 -1.52 1.61
N LEU A 175 -3.23 -1.77 2.72
CA LEU A 175 -3.40 -3.01 3.49
C LEU A 175 -4.84 -3.16 4.03
N GLY A 176 -5.49 -2.07 4.42
CA GLY A 176 -6.90 -2.10 4.80
C GLY A 176 -7.78 -2.69 3.70
N ALA A 177 -7.59 -2.28 2.44
CA ALA A 177 -8.32 -2.82 1.30
C ALA A 177 -8.02 -4.32 1.08
N ALA A 178 -6.77 -4.75 1.24
CA ALA A 178 -6.42 -6.16 1.15
C ALA A 178 -7.11 -6.99 2.26
N LEU A 179 -7.01 -6.57 3.51
CA LEU A 179 -7.63 -7.26 4.66
C LEU A 179 -9.15 -7.37 4.53
N MET A 180 -9.80 -6.38 3.91
CA MET A 180 -11.27 -6.35 3.74
C MET A 180 -11.74 -6.88 2.39
N SER A 181 -10.89 -7.55 1.61
CA SER A 181 -11.23 -8.18 0.33
C SER A 181 -11.82 -9.60 0.45
N GLY A 182 -11.91 -10.13 1.66
CA GLY A 182 -12.41 -11.49 1.93
C GLY A 182 -11.31 -12.56 1.94
N VAL A 183 -10.05 -12.18 2.04
CA VAL A 183 -8.90 -13.12 2.08
C VAL A 183 -8.82 -13.99 3.33
N GLY A 184 -9.42 -13.56 4.45
CA GLY A 184 -9.47 -14.32 5.69
C GLY A 184 -8.32 -14.08 6.68
N TYR A 185 -7.16 -13.57 6.26
CA TYR A 185 -6.06 -13.24 7.15
C TYR A 185 -6.19 -11.84 7.78
N THR A 186 -5.43 -11.59 8.83
CA THR A 186 -5.45 -10.40 9.68
C THR A 186 -4.07 -9.71 9.74
N LEU A 187 -3.96 -8.60 10.47
CA LEU A 187 -2.67 -7.99 10.77
C LEU A 187 -1.73 -8.93 11.55
N ASN A 188 -2.29 -9.83 12.36
CA ASN A 188 -1.52 -10.82 13.10
C ASN A 188 -0.82 -11.81 12.15
N ASP A 189 -1.49 -12.23 11.09
CA ASP A 189 -0.95 -13.17 10.09
C ASP A 189 0.09 -12.47 9.18
N ILE A 190 -0.10 -11.19 8.87
CA ILE A 190 0.92 -10.39 8.18
C ILE A 190 2.18 -10.26 9.05
N ALA A 191 2.01 -10.03 10.37
CA ALA A 191 3.13 -9.95 11.29
C ALA A 191 3.90 -11.26 11.42
N ALA A 192 3.25 -12.41 11.21
CA ALA A 192 3.89 -13.72 11.18
C ALA A 192 4.80 -13.92 9.95
N CYS A 193 4.45 -13.27 8.81
CA CYS A 193 5.13 -13.51 7.53
C CYS A 193 6.23 -12.49 7.22
N CYS A 194 6.10 -11.24 7.63
CA CYS A 194 6.98 -10.16 7.21
C CYS A 194 8.00 -9.77 8.28
N ASP A 195 9.21 -9.40 7.88
CA ASP A 195 10.23 -8.83 8.78
C ASP A 195 9.93 -7.36 9.11
N MET A 196 9.36 -6.62 8.16
CA MET A 196 8.77 -5.30 8.34
C MET A 196 7.58 -5.12 7.40
N PHE A 197 6.59 -4.33 7.82
CA PHE A 197 5.51 -3.93 6.93
C PHE A 197 4.94 -2.56 7.31
N THR A 198 4.20 -1.94 6.38
CA THR A 198 3.52 -0.68 6.65
C THR A 198 2.01 -0.87 6.80
N ILE A 199 1.39 0.03 7.54
CA ILE A 199 -0.06 0.21 7.63
C ILE A 199 -0.34 1.64 7.20
N GLY A 200 -0.87 1.82 5.99
CA GLY A 200 -1.16 3.14 5.42
C GLY A 200 -2.41 3.76 6.02
N GLY A 201 -2.28 4.97 6.57
CA GLY A 201 -3.41 5.76 7.05
C GLY A 201 -4.00 6.68 5.99
N THR A 202 -3.16 7.31 5.18
CA THR A 202 -3.53 8.37 4.21
C THR A 202 -4.65 7.94 3.26
N LYS A 203 -4.57 6.73 2.71
CA LYS A 203 -5.56 6.23 1.74
C LYS A 203 -6.81 5.65 2.39
N ASN A 204 -6.82 5.58 3.73
CA ASN A 204 -7.87 4.91 4.50
C ASN A 204 -8.58 5.82 5.51
N GLY A 205 -8.49 7.13 5.31
CA GLY A 205 -9.23 8.12 6.07
C GLY A 205 -8.40 9.03 6.98
N ALA A 206 -7.07 8.89 7.04
CA ALA A 206 -6.19 9.86 7.69
C ALA A 206 -5.90 11.07 6.78
N LEU A 207 -5.53 12.20 7.39
CA LEU A 207 -4.96 13.34 6.65
C LEU A 207 -3.62 12.97 6.01
N PHE A 208 -2.79 12.26 6.74
CA PHE A 208 -1.49 11.75 6.33
C PHE A 208 -0.99 10.72 7.35
N GLY A 209 -0.02 9.91 6.94
CA GLY A 209 0.70 9.06 7.87
C GLY A 209 0.64 7.59 7.54
N THR A 210 1.70 6.92 7.98
CA THR A 210 1.94 5.50 7.82
C THR A 210 2.58 4.97 9.10
N ALA A 211 2.10 3.84 9.60
CA ALA A 211 2.77 3.11 10.67
C ALA A 211 3.70 2.06 10.04
N ILE A 212 4.96 2.05 10.45
CA ILE A 212 5.93 1.00 10.13
C ILE A 212 5.93 0.02 11.29
N VAL A 213 5.66 -1.24 11.02
CA VAL A 213 5.70 -2.34 11.99
C VAL A 213 6.96 -3.17 11.74
N ILE A 214 7.78 -3.35 12.77
CA ILE A 214 9.03 -4.10 12.74
C ILE A 214 8.84 -5.35 13.59
N THR A 215 8.70 -6.49 12.95
CA THR A 215 8.50 -7.79 13.59
C THR A 215 9.83 -8.46 13.90
N ASN A 216 10.82 -8.30 13.02
CA ASN A 216 12.16 -8.86 13.22
C ASN A 216 12.94 -8.01 14.24
N PRO A 217 13.30 -8.59 15.43
CA PRO A 217 13.99 -7.83 16.48
C PRO A 217 15.37 -7.31 16.07
N ASP A 218 16.08 -8.00 15.17
CA ASP A 218 17.42 -7.62 14.74
C ASP A 218 17.45 -6.31 13.92
N LEU A 219 16.28 -5.85 13.45
CA LEU A 219 16.14 -4.63 12.65
C LEU A 219 15.78 -3.39 13.49
N ARG A 220 15.54 -3.53 14.81
CA ARG A 220 15.01 -2.45 15.67
C ARG A 220 16.07 -1.45 16.12
N ASP A 221 17.24 -1.91 16.54
CA ASP A 221 18.23 -1.09 17.25
C ASP A 221 18.70 0.16 16.50
N LYS A 222 18.86 0.05 15.17
CA LYS A 222 19.38 1.14 14.34
C LYS A 222 18.27 1.91 13.61
N PHE A 223 17.04 1.44 13.67
CA PHE A 223 15.96 1.96 12.83
C PHE A 223 15.73 3.46 13.06
N ARG A 224 15.64 3.90 14.31
CA ARG A 224 15.40 5.31 14.64
C ARG A 224 16.55 6.25 14.22
N TYR A 225 17.79 5.76 14.15
CA TYR A 225 18.91 6.54 13.58
C TYR A 225 18.69 6.78 12.08
N VAL A 226 18.30 5.74 11.35
CA VAL A 226 17.97 5.84 9.93
C VAL A 226 16.75 6.73 9.70
N MET A 227 15.69 6.62 10.51
CA MET A 227 14.55 7.54 10.48
C MET A 227 15.00 9.00 10.61
N LYS A 228 15.86 9.32 11.59
CA LYS A 228 16.33 10.68 11.80
C LYS A 228 17.15 11.18 10.62
N GLN A 229 18.06 10.34 10.12
CA GLN A 229 18.92 10.66 8.98
C GLN A 229 18.11 10.85 7.68
N SER A 230 17.02 10.12 7.50
CA SER A 230 16.12 10.22 6.34
C SER A 230 15.11 11.37 6.45
N GLY A 231 15.08 12.12 7.56
CA GLY A 231 14.07 13.15 7.79
C GLY A 231 12.69 12.60 8.19
N ALA A 232 12.57 11.30 8.40
CA ALA A 232 11.31 10.62 8.72
C ALA A 232 10.86 10.82 10.18
N LEU A 233 11.79 11.11 11.11
CA LEU A 233 11.50 11.29 12.52
C LEU A 233 11.08 12.74 12.81
N MET A 234 9.78 12.98 12.82
CA MET A 234 9.18 14.30 13.05
C MET A 234 9.18 14.69 14.53
N ALA A 235 9.41 15.98 14.82
CA ALA A 235 9.34 16.48 16.18
C ALA A 235 7.94 16.29 16.82
N LYS A 236 6.87 16.52 16.05
CA LYS A 236 5.47 16.33 16.48
C LYS A 236 4.85 15.09 15.85
N SER A 237 5.56 13.94 15.92
CA SER A 237 5.09 12.67 15.35
C SER A 237 3.81 12.14 16.02
N TRP A 238 3.49 12.59 17.24
CA TRP A 238 2.25 12.28 17.93
C TRP A 238 0.99 12.73 17.15
N LEU A 239 1.10 13.71 16.22
CA LEU A 239 0.01 14.09 15.32
C LEU A 239 -0.36 12.95 14.36
N ILE A 240 0.60 12.12 13.97
CA ILE A 240 0.33 10.93 13.15
C ILE A 240 -0.32 9.85 14.03
N ALA A 241 0.26 9.60 15.20
CA ALA A 241 -0.24 8.61 16.14
C ALA A 241 -1.70 8.84 16.54
N LEU A 242 -2.08 10.11 16.79
CA LEU A 242 -3.46 10.49 17.09
C LEU A 242 -4.46 10.04 16.01
N GLN A 243 -4.08 10.13 14.75
CA GLN A 243 -4.92 9.70 13.63
C GLN A 243 -5.07 8.16 13.61
N PHE A 244 -4.03 7.44 13.97
CA PHE A 244 -4.10 5.97 14.09
C PHE A 244 -4.98 5.52 15.26
N ILE A 245 -5.01 6.27 16.36
CA ILE A 245 -6.00 6.02 17.44
C ILE A 245 -7.42 6.13 16.86
N ALA A 246 -7.76 7.23 16.21
CA ALA A 246 -9.09 7.44 15.63
C ALA A 246 -9.46 6.36 14.58
N LEU A 247 -8.49 5.89 13.78
CA LEU A 247 -8.72 4.85 12.78
C LEU A 247 -9.00 3.47 13.40
N PHE A 248 -8.34 3.12 14.53
CA PHE A 248 -8.34 1.75 15.04
C PHE A 248 -9.20 1.52 16.29
N GLU A 249 -9.47 2.55 17.08
CA GLU A 249 -10.29 2.43 18.31
C GLU A 249 -11.72 1.94 18.02
N ASN A 250 -12.32 2.46 16.93
CA ASN A 250 -13.69 2.14 16.51
C ASN A 250 -13.74 1.37 15.18
N ASP A 251 -12.64 0.70 14.81
CA ASP A 251 -12.50 -0.07 13.58
C ASP A 251 -12.81 0.73 12.29
N ALA A 252 -12.66 2.06 12.32
CA ALA A 252 -12.85 2.91 11.14
C ALA A 252 -11.93 2.51 10.00
N PHE A 253 -10.70 2.10 10.31
CA PHE A 253 -9.74 1.55 9.34
C PHE A 253 -10.33 0.44 8.47
N TYR A 254 -10.98 -0.54 9.09
CA TYR A 254 -11.60 -1.67 8.40
C TYR A 254 -12.91 -1.29 7.71
N LYS A 255 -13.75 -0.47 8.37
CA LYS A 255 -15.03 -0.01 7.80
C LYS A 255 -14.84 0.81 6.54
N ASN A 256 -13.87 1.73 6.54
CA ASN A 256 -13.52 2.56 5.38
C ASN A 256 -13.04 1.72 4.20
N ALA A 257 -12.14 0.79 4.44
CA ALA A 257 -11.62 -0.11 3.43
C ALA A 257 -12.70 -1.02 2.84
N LYS A 258 -13.55 -1.60 3.70
CA LYS A 258 -14.67 -2.43 3.27
C LYS A 258 -15.64 -1.67 2.36
N LYS A 259 -16.03 -0.46 2.77
CA LYS A 259 -16.90 0.43 1.98
C LYS A 259 -16.29 0.72 0.60
N ALA A 260 -14.99 1.08 0.57
CA ALA A 260 -14.31 1.35 -0.68
C ALA A 260 -14.29 0.12 -1.61
N ASN A 261 -13.97 -1.06 -1.09
CA ASN A 261 -14.00 -2.32 -1.85
C ASN A 261 -15.40 -2.65 -2.39
N GLU A 262 -16.45 -2.47 -1.59
CA GLU A 262 -17.85 -2.73 -2.00
C GLU A 262 -18.27 -1.84 -3.17
N PHE A 263 -17.88 -0.57 -3.17
CA PHE A 263 -18.12 0.34 -4.29
C PHE A 263 -17.31 -0.01 -5.54
N ALA A 264 -16.04 -0.38 -5.38
CA ALA A 264 -15.23 -0.85 -6.51
C ALA A 264 -15.81 -2.11 -7.15
N LEU A 265 -16.31 -3.05 -6.34
CA LEU A 265 -16.98 -4.25 -6.84
C LEU A 265 -18.25 -3.93 -7.62
N GLN A 266 -19.05 -2.94 -7.17
CA GLN A 266 -20.24 -2.49 -7.92
C GLN A 266 -19.84 -1.91 -9.30
N ILE A 267 -18.79 -1.08 -9.34
CA ILE A 267 -18.24 -0.53 -10.59
C ILE A 267 -17.74 -1.66 -11.49
N GLN A 268 -16.97 -2.60 -10.96
CA GLN A 268 -16.46 -3.76 -11.71
C GLN A 268 -17.59 -4.61 -12.31
N ASN A 269 -18.64 -4.87 -11.54
CA ASN A 269 -19.81 -5.61 -12.01
C ASN A 269 -20.56 -4.84 -13.11
N SER A 270 -20.69 -3.52 -12.97
CA SER A 270 -21.30 -2.67 -14.02
C SER A 270 -20.49 -2.74 -15.34
N LEU A 271 -19.17 -2.62 -15.26
CA LEU A 271 -18.28 -2.75 -16.41
C LEU A 271 -18.40 -4.13 -17.08
N HIS A 272 -18.35 -5.20 -16.28
CA HIS A 272 -18.51 -6.56 -16.78
C HIS A 272 -19.85 -6.76 -17.54
N ASN A 273 -20.97 -6.31 -16.93
CA ASN A 273 -22.29 -6.43 -17.55
C ASN A 273 -22.44 -5.61 -18.83
N LEU A 274 -21.65 -4.56 -19.00
CA LEU A 274 -21.59 -3.72 -20.20
C LEU A 274 -20.58 -4.21 -21.24
N GLY A 275 -19.85 -5.30 -20.97
CA GLY A 275 -18.89 -5.91 -21.88
C GLY A 275 -17.52 -5.21 -21.95
N TYR A 276 -17.17 -4.37 -20.96
CA TYR A 276 -15.84 -3.76 -20.91
C TYR A 276 -14.79 -4.81 -20.51
N PRO A 277 -13.68 -4.93 -21.26
CA PRO A 277 -12.55 -5.73 -20.82
C PRO A 277 -11.90 -5.12 -19.57
N LEU A 278 -11.45 -5.97 -18.66
CA LEU A 278 -10.66 -5.56 -17.51
C LEU A 278 -9.22 -6.07 -17.64
N LEU A 279 -8.24 -5.26 -17.26
CA LEU A 279 -6.82 -5.65 -17.24
C LEU A 279 -6.59 -6.84 -16.30
N VAL A 280 -7.18 -6.76 -15.10
CA VAL A 280 -7.14 -7.80 -14.07
C VAL A 280 -8.49 -7.88 -13.36
N LYS A 281 -8.77 -9.00 -12.74
CA LYS A 281 -9.89 -9.10 -11.78
C LYS A 281 -9.42 -8.46 -10.47
N GLY A 282 -9.97 -7.29 -10.14
CA GLY A 282 -9.71 -6.60 -8.88
C GLY A 282 -10.47 -7.22 -7.70
N TYR A 283 -9.89 -7.09 -6.51
CA TYR A 283 -10.48 -7.53 -5.24
C TYR A 283 -10.60 -6.38 -4.23
N THR A 284 -10.05 -5.23 -4.58
CA THR A 284 -9.90 -4.08 -3.70
C THR A 284 -10.53 -2.83 -4.31
N ASN A 285 -10.18 -1.67 -3.83
CA ASN A 285 -10.74 -0.38 -4.23
C ASN A 285 -10.26 0.15 -5.59
N GLN A 286 -9.55 -0.66 -6.39
CA GLN A 286 -9.00 -0.26 -7.69
C GLN A 286 -9.58 -1.13 -8.82
N VAL A 287 -10.05 -0.50 -9.92
CA VAL A 287 -10.65 -1.18 -11.07
C VAL A 287 -10.01 -0.65 -12.36
N PHE A 288 -9.62 -1.55 -13.26
CA PHE A 288 -8.82 -1.23 -14.45
C PHE A 288 -9.53 -1.64 -15.76
N PRO A 289 -10.53 -0.88 -16.25
CA PRO A 289 -11.13 -1.16 -17.55
C PRO A 289 -10.27 -0.69 -18.71
N ALA A 290 -10.34 -1.44 -19.82
CA ALA A 290 -9.86 -1.00 -21.13
C ALA A 290 -10.99 -0.27 -21.87
N LEU A 291 -10.74 0.95 -22.29
CA LEU A 291 -11.67 1.81 -23.01
C LEU A 291 -11.23 1.99 -24.45
N THR A 292 -12.15 1.92 -25.41
CA THR A 292 -11.86 2.42 -26.76
C THR A 292 -11.58 3.93 -26.73
N LEU A 293 -10.93 4.47 -27.75
CA LEU A 293 -10.62 5.91 -27.82
C LEU A 293 -11.89 6.78 -27.70
N LYS A 294 -13.00 6.34 -28.30
CA LYS A 294 -14.28 7.06 -28.23
C LYS A 294 -14.88 7.03 -26.83
N GLN A 295 -14.81 5.88 -26.14
CA GLN A 295 -15.27 5.74 -24.77
C GLN A 295 -14.45 6.60 -23.81
N TYR A 296 -13.14 6.61 -23.97
CA TYR A 296 -12.21 7.44 -23.20
C TYR A 296 -12.52 8.93 -23.42
N ASP A 297 -12.66 9.39 -24.68
CA ASP A 297 -12.93 10.79 -25.01
C ASP A 297 -14.26 11.26 -24.44
N PHE A 298 -15.28 10.40 -24.40
CA PHE A 298 -16.54 10.70 -23.75
C PHE A 298 -16.40 10.77 -22.23
N LEU A 299 -15.83 9.73 -21.60
CA LEU A 299 -15.80 9.64 -20.14
C LEU A 299 -14.95 10.72 -19.48
N LYS A 300 -13.84 11.16 -20.08
CA LYS A 300 -12.97 12.21 -19.53
C LYS A 300 -13.66 13.56 -19.33
N GLU A 301 -14.79 13.82 -20.02
CA GLU A 301 -15.57 15.05 -19.87
C GLU A 301 -16.40 15.05 -18.57
N TYR A 302 -16.70 13.88 -18.01
CA TYR A 302 -17.58 13.73 -16.87
C TYR A 302 -16.90 13.14 -15.63
N VAL A 303 -15.84 12.35 -15.84
CA VAL A 303 -15.18 11.56 -14.80
C VAL A 303 -13.68 11.78 -14.80
N SER A 304 -13.12 12.12 -13.65
CA SER A 304 -11.67 12.18 -13.40
C SER A 304 -11.18 10.80 -12.99
N PHE A 305 -10.24 10.25 -13.73
CA PHE A 305 -9.61 8.95 -13.51
C PHE A 305 -8.12 9.00 -13.90
N GLU A 306 -7.35 7.98 -13.53
CA GLU A 306 -5.94 7.84 -13.91
C GLU A 306 -5.83 7.08 -15.24
N ILE A 307 -4.90 7.50 -16.12
CA ILE A 307 -4.49 6.68 -17.26
C ILE A 307 -3.40 5.73 -16.76
N TRP A 308 -3.66 4.43 -16.91
CA TRP A 308 -2.72 3.39 -16.49
C TRP A 308 -1.77 2.98 -17.61
N ASP A 309 -2.33 2.72 -18.81
CA ASP A 309 -1.56 2.34 -19.99
C ASP A 309 -2.25 2.82 -21.27
N LYS A 310 -1.46 3.14 -22.29
CA LYS A 310 -1.96 3.53 -23.62
C LYS A 310 -1.50 2.54 -24.67
N ARG A 311 -2.46 2.04 -25.43
CA ARG A 311 -2.24 1.19 -26.60
C ARG A 311 -2.79 1.89 -27.84
N ASP A 312 -2.49 1.37 -29.04
CA ASP A 312 -2.92 2.00 -30.28
C ASP A 312 -4.46 2.09 -30.39
N ASP A 313 -5.18 1.05 -29.98
CA ASP A 313 -6.63 0.93 -30.17
C ASP A 313 -7.44 1.17 -28.88
N TYR A 314 -6.80 1.18 -27.71
CA TYR A 314 -7.49 1.33 -26.42
C TYR A 314 -6.60 1.95 -25.33
N ILE A 315 -7.25 2.47 -24.31
CA ILE A 315 -6.61 3.06 -23.13
C ILE A 315 -7.08 2.29 -21.91
N ILE A 316 -6.13 1.78 -21.10
CA ILE A 316 -6.45 1.25 -19.79
C ILE A 316 -6.48 2.41 -18.82
N VAL A 317 -7.60 2.58 -18.13
CA VAL A 317 -7.75 3.58 -17.09
C VAL A 317 -7.92 2.91 -15.73
N ARG A 318 -7.67 3.65 -14.66
CA ARG A 318 -7.90 3.20 -13.29
C ARG A 318 -8.97 4.04 -12.65
N PHE A 319 -10.04 3.40 -12.18
CA PHE A 319 -10.99 3.97 -11.22
C PHE A 319 -10.60 3.55 -9.81
N VAL A 320 -10.61 4.50 -8.88
CA VAL A 320 -10.28 4.26 -7.47
C VAL A 320 -11.43 4.78 -6.61
N THR A 321 -11.97 3.93 -5.77
CA THR A 321 -12.93 4.29 -4.73
C THR A 321 -12.23 4.53 -3.40
N SER A 322 -12.86 5.25 -2.49
CA SER A 322 -12.30 5.60 -1.19
C SER A 322 -13.38 5.58 -0.10
N PHE A 323 -12.99 5.86 1.14
CA PHE A 323 -13.90 6.02 2.26
C PHE A 323 -14.94 7.14 2.03
N SER A 324 -14.62 8.13 1.22
CA SER A 324 -15.50 9.25 0.90
C SER A 324 -16.44 8.99 -0.28
N THR A 325 -16.21 7.96 -1.09
CA THR A 325 -17.07 7.62 -2.22
C THR A 325 -18.51 7.37 -1.76
N THR A 326 -19.50 7.87 -2.51
CA THR A 326 -20.92 7.72 -2.21
C THR A 326 -21.61 6.78 -3.20
N GLN A 327 -22.77 6.26 -2.81
CA GLN A 327 -23.59 5.42 -3.69
C GLN A 327 -24.10 6.20 -4.92
N GLU A 328 -24.38 7.49 -4.73
CA GLU A 328 -24.83 8.39 -5.80
C GLU A 328 -23.77 8.54 -6.87
N GLU A 329 -22.48 8.73 -6.48
CA GLU A 329 -21.36 8.82 -7.41
C GLU A 329 -21.15 7.51 -8.19
N VAL A 330 -21.28 6.36 -7.53
CA VAL A 330 -21.19 5.04 -8.19
C VAL A 330 -22.34 4.82 -9.18
N ASN A 331 -23.56 5.21 -8.82
CA ASN A 331 -24.72 5.13 -9.70
C ASN A 331 -24.54 6.06 -10.92
N GLU A 332 -24.10 7.29 -10.71
CA GLU A 332 -23.85 8.26 -11.78
C GLU A 332 -22.73 7.78 -12.73
N LEU A 333 -21.63 7.25 -12.18
CA LEU A 333 -20.57 6.62 -13.00
C LEU A 333 -21.12 5.48 -13.84
N SER A 334 -21.99 4.63 -13.27
CA SER A 334 -22.62 3.52 -14.00
C SER A 334 -23.47 4.00 -15.18
N GLU A 335 -24.16 5.14 -15.05
CA GLU A 335 -24.92 5.74 -16.15
C GLU A 335 -24.00 6.29 -17.25
N TYR A 336 -22.86 6.93 -16.91
CA TYR A 336 -21.88 7.37 -17.92
C TYR A 336 -21.24 6.16 -18.62
N LEU A 337 -20.94 5.08 -17.91
CA LEU A 337 -20.42 3.84 -18.52
C LEU A 337 -21.42 3.22 -19.50
N LYS A 338 -22.72 3.20 -19.18
CA LYS A 338 -23.79 2.76 -20.11
C LYS A 338 -23.88 3.62 -21.37
N GLN A 339 -23.69 4.93 -21.24
CA GLN A 339 -23.70 5.83 -22.40
C GLN A 339 -22.44 5.60 -23.26
N ALA A 340 -21.27 5.50 -22.64
CA ALA A 340 -20.01 5.25 -23.32
C ALA A 340 -19.99 3.89 -24.03
N ALA A 341 -20.62 2.85 -23.47
CA ALA A 341 -20.72 1.53 -24.10
C ALA A 341 -21.38 1.54 -25.49
N LYS A 342 -22.23 2.52 -25.77
CA LYS A 342 -22.90 2.67 -27.08
C LYS A 342 -21.98 3.28 -28.13
N LEU A 343 -20.79 3.75 -27.78
CA LEU A 343 -19.82 4.41 -28.67
C LEU A 343 -18.70 3.48 -29.12
N GLY A 344 -18.61 2.30 -28.49
CA GLY A 344 -17.54 1.31 -28.72
C GLY A 344 -17.85 0.25 -29.72
#